data_725f14a46a4149fb784665f473221bf3
#
_entry.id   725f14a46a4149fb784665f473221bf3
#
_cell.length_a   1.000
_cell.length_b   1.000
_cell.length_c   1.000
_cell.angle_alpha   90.00
_cell.angle_beta   90.00
_cell.angle_gamma   90.00
#
_symmetry.space_group_name_H-M   'P 1'
#
loop_
_entity.id
_entity.type
_entity.pdbx_description
1 polymer ?
#
loop_
_entity_poly.entity_id
_entity_poly.type
_entity_poly.pdbx_seq_one_letter_code
_entity_poly.pdbx_strand_id
1 'polypeptide(L)'
;VRWMSDRSEAMLSDNGGRDLTSTATLALDSDHKIIGYQVQTLANMGAYSGQFAQPIQTQLFSKVLTGLYDIPVAHLQVTGIYTNTTQVDAYRGAGRPEAIYVLERAMDYAARALGIDAWDFRLRNFIAPEKFPYKTASRVRYDVGDFGLVLDRLAQEAARDDFEARRAASAQKGLLRGLGLCCYIESILGNPTETSRVVFQADGSVDLYVGTQSGGQGHETVYAQYLADQTGLPVEQINVIQGDSDLIPTGGGTGGSRSATVQNSATLALVTVMTQAYKLF
;
A
#
# COMPACT_ATOMS: atom_id res chain seq x y z
N VAL A 1 31.29 -5.83 -10.53
CA VAL A 1 30.72 -7.18 -10.50
C VAL A 1 29.24 -7.07 -10.80
N ARG A 2 28.74 -7.90 -11.73
CA ARG A 2 27.31 -8.02 -12.05
C ARG A 2 26.85 -9.40 -11.65
N TRP A 3 25.69 -9.49 -11.05
CA TRP A 3 25.03 -10.72 -10.65
C TRP A 3 23.59 -10.72 -11.15
N MET A 4 23.13 -11.80 -11.72
CA MET A 4 21.75 -12.05 -12.10
C MET A 4 21.37 -13.43 -11.57
N SER A 5 20.57 -13.48 -10.51
CA SER A 5 20.04 -14.72 -9.96
C SER A 5 19.09 -15.39 -10.95
N ASP A 6 19.22 -16.67 -11.12
CA ASP A 6 18.14 -17.48 -11.68
C ASP A 6 17.03 -17.74 -10.63
N ARG A 7 15.95 -18.40 -11.04
CA ARG A 7 14.84 -18.66 -10.13
C ARG A 7 15.24 -19.56 -8.96
N SER A 8 16.06 -20.56 -9.20
CA SER A 8 16.49 -21.49 -8.16
C SER A 8 17.41 -20.82 -7.15
N GLU A 9 18.34 -20.01 -7.60
CA GLU A 9 19.22 -19.22 -6.73
C GLU A 9 18.41 -18.23 -5.88
N ALA A 10 17.43 -17.51 -6.47
CA ALA A 10 16.57 -16.60 -5.74
C ALA A 10 15.76 -17.33 -4.66
N MET A 11 15.19 -18.49 -4.96
CA MET A 11 14.44 -19.29 -3.99
C MET A 11 15.29 -19.83 -2.84
N LEU A 12 16.60 -19.97 -3.04
CA LEU A 12 17.54 -20.42 -1.99
C LEU A 12 18.10 -19.28 -1.14
N SER A 13 18.20 -18.06 -1.69
CA SER A 13 18.94 -16.96 -1.08
C SER A 13 18.08 -15.79 -0.65
N ASP A 14 16.89 -15.59 -1.24
CA ASP A 14 16.04 -14.46 -0.91
C ASP A 14 15.37 -14.63 0.45
N ASN A 15 15.08 -13.49 1.07
CA ASN A 15 14.32 -13.46 2.32
C ASN A 15 12.86 -13.88 2.08
N GLY A 16 12.29 -14.55 3.06
CA GLY A 16 10.85 -14.82 3.12
C GLY A 16 10.07 -13.59 3.62
N GLY A 17 8.76 -13.68 3.61
CA GLY A 17 7.88 -12.66 4.18
C GLY A 17 6.53 -13.23 4.60
N ARG A 18 5.85 -12.52 5.52
CA ARG A 18 4.43 -12.74 5.86
C ARG A 18 4.09 -14.12 6.41
N ASP A 19 4.94 -14.67 7.23
CA ASP A 19 4.67 -15.93 7.93
C ASP A 19 4.21 -15.64 9.36
N LEU A 20 2.88 -15.48 9.53
CA LEU A 20 2.25 -15.13 10.80
C LEU A 20 1.02 -16.01 11.06
N THR A 21 0.84 -16.34 12.33
CA THR A 21 -0.41 -16.88 12.84
C THR A 21 -1.03 -15.86 13.79
N SER A 22 -2.21 -15.34 13.44
CA SER A 22 -2.88 -14.28 14.20
C SER A 22 -4.25 -14.71 14.70
N THR A 23 -4.54 -14.34 15.94
CA THR A 23 -5.88 -14.41 16.53
C THR A 23 -6.41 -12.99 16.69
N ALA A 24 -7.58 -12.72 16.10
CA ALA A 24 -8.26 -11.44 16.17
C ALA A 24 -9.57 -11.54 16.97
N THR A 25 -9.82 -10.55 17.81
CA THR A 25 -11.07 -10.43 18.58
C THR A 25 -11.65 -9.05 18.39
N LEU A 26 -12.94 -8.98 17.99
CA LEU A 26 -13.72 -7.76 17.92
C LEU A 26 -14.73 -7.73 19.08
N ALA A 27 -14.84 -6.61 19.78
CA ALA A 27 -15.91 -6.31 20.70
C ALA A 27 -16.89 -5.35 20.03
N LEU A 28 -18.16 -5.68 20.09
CA LEU A 28 -19.23 -4.91 19.45
C LEU A 28 -20.28 -4.50 20.49
N ASP A 29 -20.90 -3.35 20.30
CA ASP A 29 -22.09 -2.95 21.04
C ASP A 29 -23.37 -3.52 20.40
N SER A 30 -24.55 -3.16 20.97
CA SER A 30 -25.86 -3.60 20.49
C SER A 30 -26.20 -3.11 19.09
N ASP A 31 -25.59 -2.01 18.64
CA ASP A 31 -25.77 -1.42 17.31
C ASP A 31 -24.74 -1.92 16.30
N HIS A 32 -23.97 -2.94 16.69
CA HIS A 32 -22.89 -3.55 15.90
C HIS A 32 -21.75 -2.57 15.56
N LYS A 33 -21.54 -1.56 16.43
CA LYS A 33 -20.35 -0.72 16.37
C LYS A 33 -19.18 -1.40 17.07
N ILE A 34 -18.00 -1.29 16.48
CA ILE A 34 -16.77 -1.83 17.06
C ILE A 34 -16.35 -0.93 18.22
N ILE A 35 -16.34 -1.47 19.43
CA ILE A 35 -15.89 -0.79 20.65
C ILE A 35 -14.49 -1.23 21.09
N GLY A 36 -13.97 -2.31 20.53
CA GLY A 36 -12.62 -2.79 20.82
C GLY A 36 -12.11 -3.79 19.80
N TYR A 37 -10.79 -3.82 19.61
CA TYR A 37 -10.09 -4.74 18.71
C TYR A 37 -8.82 -5.23 19.34
N GLN A 38 -8.63 -6.55 19.39
CA GLN A 38 -7.42 -7.18 19.89
C GLN A 38 -6.82 -8.11 18.84
N VAL A 39 -5.50 -8.04 18.68
CA VAL A 39 -4.72 -8.96 17.84
C VAL A 39 -3.58 -9.56 18.66
N GLN A 40 -3.48 -10.87 18.60
CA GLN A 40 -2.34 -11.63 19.12
C GLN A 40 -1.69 -12.38 17.96
N THR A 41 -0.41 -12.15 17.72
CA THR A 41 0.32 -12.69 16.58
C THR A 41 1.56 -13.46 17.02
N LEU A 42 1.71 -14.68 16.51
CA LEU A 42 2.98 -15.38 16.46
C LEU A 42 3.61 -15.10 15.10
N ALA A 43 4.79 -14.50 15.11
CA ALA A 43 5.50 -14.11 13.90
C ALA A 43 6.75 -14.98 13.72
N ASN A 44 6.82 -15.76 12.64
CA ASN A 44 8.03 -16.45 12.25
C ASN A 44 9.09 -15.43 11.84
N MET A 45 10.26 -15.46 12.51
CA MET A 45 11.40 -14.61 12.23
C MET A 45 12.44 -15.29 11.32
N GLY A 46 12.27 -16.59 11.06
CA GLY A 46 13.26 -17.41 10.39
C GLY A 46 14.44 -17.77 11.29
N ALA A 47 15.56 -18.16 10.71
CA ALA A 47 16.72 -18.65 11.44
C ALA A 47 17.49 -17.55 12.18
N TYR A 48 17.39 -16.30 11.72
CA TYR A 48 18.02 -15.12 12.33
C TYR A 48 17.32 -13.83 11.89
N SER A 49 17.52 -12.75 12.64
CA SER A 49 16.87 -11.48 12.33
C SER A 49 17.42 -10.85 11.04
N GLY A 50 16.50 -10.52 10.12
CA GLY A 50 16.74 -9.57 9.05
C GLY A 50 16.76 -8.12 9.54
N GLN A 51 17.04 -7.18 8.64
CA GLN A 51 17.15 -5.76 8.99
C GLN A 51 15.82 -5.18 9.48
N PHE A 52 14.70 -5.55 8.85
CA PHE A 52 13.38 -5.00 9.13
C PHE A 52 12.40 -6.02 9.72
N ALA A 53 12.82 -7.26 9.99
CA ALA A 53 11.94 -8.32 10.44
C ALA A 53 11.09 -7.91 11.66
N GLN A 54 11.71 -7.41 12.70
CA GLN A 54 11.02 -7.00 13.94
C GLN A 54 10.12 -5.75 13.75
N PRO A 55 10.61 -4.63 13.16
CA PRO A 55 9.77 -3.47 12.88
C PRO A 55 8.54 -3.79 12.02
N ILE A 56 8.66 -4.67 11.02
CA ILE A 56 7.57 -5.06 10.16
C ILE A 56 6.43 -5.67 10.97
N GLN A 57 6.74 -6.62 11.83
CA GLN A 57 5.73 -7.35 12.60
C GLN A 57 5.14 -6.55 13.77
N THR A 58 5.76 -5.42 14.14
CA THR A 58 5.35 -4.59 15.28
C THR A 58 4.95 -3.18 14.86
N GLN A 59 5.94 -2.32 14.62
CA GLN A 59 5.71 -0.89 14.35
C GLN A 59 4.94 -0.66 13.04
N LEU A 60 5.30 -1.36 11.95
CA LEU A 60 4.67 -1.17 10.66
C LEU A 60 3.27 -1.79 10.62
N PHE A 61 3.09 -2.93 11.26
CA PHE A 61 1.78 -3.55 11.48
C PHE A 61 0.85 -2.59 12.25
N SER A 62 1.33 -1.99 13.35
CA SER A 62 0.53 -1.11 14.19
C SER A 62 0.10 0.19 13.49
N LYS A 63 0.83 0.65 12.45
CA LYS A 63 0.49 1.87 11.71
C LYS A 63 -0.91 1.85 11.09
N VAL A 64 -1.38 0.67 10.70
CA VAL A 64 -2.70 0.49 10.06
C VAL A 64 -3.59 -0.51 10.82
N LEU A 65 -3.31 -0.72 12.12
CA LEU A 65 -3.97 -1.72 12.96
C LEU A 65 -5.49 -1.62 12.92
N THR A 66 -6.04 -0.40 12.99
CA THR A 66 -7.49 -0.16 12.97
C THR A 66 -8.02 0.20 11.59
N GLY A 67 -7.15 0.26 10.56
CA GLY A 67 -7.55 0.55 9.18
C GLY A 67 -8.37 1.82 9.06
N LEU A 68 -9.46 1.72 8.33
CA LEU A 68 -10.43 2.81 8.08
C LEU A 68 -11.51 2.94 9.15
N TYR A 69 -11.46 2.10 10.20
CA TYR A 69 -12.57 1.94 11.14
C TYR A 69 -12.40 2.81 12.38
N ASP A 70 -13.53 3.31 12.87
CA ASP A 70 -13.64 4.09 14.10
C ASP A 70 -13.61 3.16 15.33
N ILE A 71 -12.41 2.67 15.63
CA ILE A 71 -12.14 1.74 16.71
C ILE A 71 -11.48 2.48 17.87
N PRO A 72 -12.20 2.72 18.99
CA PRO A 72 -11.69 3.55 20.08
C PRO A 72 -10.60 2.88 20.90
N VAL A 73 -10.61 1.54 21.00
CA VAL A 73 -9.63 0.79 21.77
C VAL A 73 -9.05 -0.35 20.93
N ALA A 74 -7.74 -0.43 20.87
CA ALA A 74 -7.05 -1.51 20.19
C ALA A 74 -5.85 -2.01 20.98
N HIS A 75 -5.60 -3.32 20.90
CA HIS A 75 -4.44 -3.97 21.51
C HIS A 75 -3.75 -4.89 20.49
N LEU A 76 -2.44 -4.76 20.37
CA LEU A 76 -1.59 -5.63 19.55
C LEU A 76 -0.52 -6.27 20.42
N GLN A 77 -0.46 -7.59 20.41
CA GLN A 77 0.62 -8.38 20.99
C GLN A 77 1.30 -9.19 19.90
N VAL A 78 2.61 -9.05 19.76
CA VAL A 78 3.42 -9.83 18.82
C VAL A 78 4.48 -10.60 19.56
N THR A 79 4.56 -11.90 19.27
CA THR A 79 5.63 -12.80 19.77
C THR A 79 6.42 -13.27 18.56
N GLY A 80 7.68 -12.83 18.46
CA GLY A 80 8.62 -13.28 17.43
C GLY A 80 9.21 -14.64 17.79
N ILE A 81 9.17 -15.59 16.86
CA ILE A 81 9.67 -16.96 17.04
C ILE A 81 10.78 -17.21 16.02
N TYR A 82 11.96 -17.55 16.49
CA TYR A 82 13.03 -18.06 15.64
C TYR A 82 12.76 -19.51 15.25
N THR A 83 12.99 -19.80 13.99
CA THR A 83 12.78 -21.14 13.40
C THR A 83 13.96 -21.49 12.50
N ASN A 84 13.95 -22.67 11.89
CA ASN A 84 14.96 -23.09 10.92
C ASN A 84 14.56 -22.80 9.46
N THR A 85 13.61 -21.89 9.25
CA THR A 85 13.23 -21.46 7.91
C THR A 85 14.07 -20.28 7.44
N THR A 86 13.91 -19.88 6.17
CA THR A 86 14.48 -18.63 5.64
C THR A 86 14.13 -17.45 6.55
N GLN A 87 15.08 -16.54 6.75
CA GLN A 87 14.82 -15.30 7.49
C GLN A 87 13.69 -14.49 6.87
N VAL A 88 12.94 -13.80 7.70
CA VAL A 88 11.88 -12.88 7.28
C VAL A 88 12.42 -11.47 7.18
N ASP A 89 12.10 -10.76 6.11
CA ASP A 89 12.44 -9.34 5.97
C ASP A 89 11.40 -8.61 5.08
N ALA A 90 11.76 -7.42 4.63
CA ALA A 90 10.85 -6.54 3.90
C ALA A 90 10.38 -7.15 2.57
N TYR A 91 9.08 -7.28 2.43
CA TYR A 91 8.39 -7.52 1.17
C TYR A 91 7.36 -6.41 0.94
N ARG A 92 7.04 -6.08 -0.31
CA ARG A 92 6.15 -4.97 -0.69
C ARG A 92 4.94 -4.86 0.23
N GLY A 93 4.77 -3.68 0.90
CA GLY A 93 3.76 -3.41 1.92
C GLY A 93 4.24 -3.59 3.36
N ALA A 94 5.14 -4.52 3.66
CA ALA A 94 5.91 -4.67 4.91
C ALA A 94 5.12 -4.33 6.18
N GLY A 95 4.35 -5.28 6.71
CA GLY A 95 3.54 -5.15 7.94
C GLY A 95 2.11 -4.61 7.69
N ARG A 96 1.90 -3.75 6.68
CA ARG A 96 0.56 -3.24 6.38
C ARG A 96 -0.36 -4.30 5.77
N PRO A 97 0.02 -5.10 4.76
CA PRO A 97 -0.83 -6.18 4.27
C PRO A 97 -1.17 -7.22 5.33
N GLU A 98 -0.25 -7.50 6.23
CA GLU A 98 -0.45 -8.45 7.34
C GLU A 98 -1.54 -7.93 8.29
N ALA A 99 -1.45 -6.66 8.70
CA ALA A 99 -2.46 -6.02 9.54
C ALA A 99 -3.83 -5.93 8.85
N ILE A 100 -3.83 -5.53 7.58
CA ILE A 100 -5.04 -5.38 6.77
C ILE A 100 -5.73 -6.75 6.59
N TYR A 101 -4.97 -7.79 6.28
CA TYR A 101 -5.53 -9.13 6.14
C TYR A 101 -6.25 -9.59 7.41
N VAL A 102 -5.61 -9.43 8.57
CA VAL A 102 -6.19 -9.85 9.85
C VAL A 102 -7.46 -9.06 10.17
N LEU A 103 -7.42 -7.73 10.00
CA LEU A 103 -8.55 -6.85 10.25
C LEU A 103 -9.73 -7.16 9.31
N GLU A 104 -9.47 -7.19 8.00
CA GLU A 104 -10.52 -7.37 6.99
C GLU A 104 -11.15 -8.77 7.05
N ARG A 105 -10.37 -9.80 7.41
CA ARG A 105 -10.92 -11.13 7.72
C ARG A 105 -11.79 -11.11 8.96
N ALA A 106 -11.41 -10.38 10.02
CA ALA A 106 -12.24 -10.22 11.21
C ALA A 106 -13.55 -9.49 10.87
N MET A 107 -13.53 -8.48 10.00
CA MET A 107 -14.73 -7.80 9.50
C MET A 107 -15.67 -8.76 8.76
N ASP A 108 -15.12 -9.59 7.86
CA ASP A 108 -15.91 -10.60 7.14
C ASP A 108 -16.54 -11.66 8.07
N TYR A 109 -15.78 -12.11 9.06
CA TYR A 109 -16.30 -13.05 10.06
C TYR A 109 -17.39 -12.45 10.90
N ALA A 110 -17.22 -11.22 11.38
CA ALA A 110 -18.23 -10.51 12.17
C ALA A 110 -19.52 -10.30 11.37
N ALA A 111 -19.42 -9.81 10.13
CA ALA A 111 -20.57 -9.60 9.26
C ALA A 111 -21.37 -10.91 9.06
N ARG A 112 -20.70 -12.02 8.78
CA ARG A 112 -21.35 -13.33 8.64
C ARG A 112 -21.97 -13.85 9.93
N ALA A 113 -21.27 -13.71 11.05
CA ALA A 113 -21.79 -14.15 12.36
C ALA A 113 -23.02 -13.38 12.79
N LEU A 114 -23.13 -12.11 12.42
CA LEU A 114 -24.27 -11.24 12.71
C LEU A 114 -25.38 -11.33 11.65
N GLY A 115 -25.17 -12.01 10.53
CA GLY A 115 -26.10 -12.04 9.40
C GLY A 115 -26.27 -10.69 8.70
N ILE A 116 -25.25 -9.83 8.74
CA ILE A 116 -25.24 -8.50 8.13
C ILE A 116 -24.42 -8.56 6.83
N ASP A 117 -24.84 -7.78 5.84
CA ASP A 117 -24.02 -7.59 4.62
C ASP A 117 -22.63 -7.02 4.96
N ALA A 118 -21.59 -7.56 4.32
CA ALA A 118 -20.21 -7.20 4.62
C ALA A 118 -19.86 -5.74 4.26
N TRP A 119 -20.56 -5.14 3.27
CA TRP A 119 -20.43 -3.74 2.91
C TRP A 119 -21.08 -2.85 3.96
N ASP A 120 -22.31 -3.18 4.37
CA ASP A 120 -23.08 -2.44 5.37
C ASP A 120 -22.39 -2.47 6.74
N PHE A 121 -21.78 -3.60 7.11
CA PHE A 121 -21.02 -3.71 8.35
C PHE A 121 -19.79 -2.80 8.35
N ARG A 122 -19.06 -2.71 7.21
CA ARG A 122 -17.92 -1.81 7.04
C ARG A 122 -18.34 -0.35 7.05
N LEU A 123 -19.35 0.01 6.25
CA LEU A 123 -19.88 1.38 6.19
C LEU A 123 -20.30 1.89 7.56
N ARG A 124 -20.98 1.05 8.34
CA ARG A 124 -21.39 1.35 9.72
C ARG A 124 -20.22 1.72 10.62
N ASN A 125 -19.06 1.11 10.41
CA ASN A 125 -17.91 1.22 11.28
C ASN A 125 -16.80 2.12 10.74
N PHE A 126 -16.93 2.72 9.56
CA PHE A 126 -15.94 3.67 9.04
C PHE A 126 -15.82 4.92 9.92
N ILE A 127 -14.64 5.50 9.92
CA ILE A 127 -14.41 6.84 10.44
C ILE A 127 -15.20 7.81 9.58
N ALA A 128 -16.14 8.53 10.20
CA ALA A 128 -16.98 9.50 9.51
C ALA A 128 -16.17 10.74 9.09
N PRO A 129 -16.50 11.38 7.94
CA PRO A 129 -15.74 12.53 7.42
C PRO A 129 -15.58 13.67 8.40
N GLU A 130 -16.58 13.94 9.22
CA GLU A 130 -16.57 15.01 10.22
C GLU A 130 -15.63 14.78 11.40
N LYS A 131 -15.10 13.55 11.55
CA LYS A 131 -14.12 13.23 12.61
C LYS A 131 -12.68 13.58 12.24
N PHE A 132 -12.42 13.95 10.98
CA PHE A 132 -11.07 14.31 10.56
C PHE A 132 -10.67 15.73 11.00
N PRO A 133 -9.40 15.95 11.36
CA PRO A 133 -8.32 14.98 11.42
C PRO A 133 -8.50 13.97 12.57
N TYR A 134 -8.44 12.68 12.24
CA TYR A 134 -8.73 11.58 13.17
C TYR A 134 -7.44 10.99 13.77
N LYS A 135 -7.46 10.72 15.08
CA LYS A 135 -6.37 10.06 15.78
C LYS A 135 -6.78 8.62 16.13
N THR A 136 -6.12 7.65 15.52
CA THR A 136 -6.40 6.23 15.73
C THR A 136 -6.02 5.75 17.15
N ALA A 137 -6.53 4.58 17.58
CA ALA A 137 -6.12 3.94 18.83
C ALA A 137 -4.61 3.65 18.89
N SER A 138 -3.95 3.39 17.75
CA SER A 138 -2.48 3.27 17.63
C SER A 138 -1.75 4.62 17.54
N ARG A 139 -2.44 5.74 17.77
CA ARG A 139 -1.92 7.12 17.80
C ARG A 139 -1.43 7.65 16.45
N VAL A 140 -1.79 7.02 15.36
CA VAL A 140 -1.56 7.55 14.01
C VAL A 140 -2.61 8.62 13.73
N ARG A 141 -2.21 9.71 13.08
CA ARG A 141 -3.12 10.76 12.66
C ARG A 141 -3.43 10.62 11.18
N TYR A 142 -4.70 10.54 10.86
CA TYR A 142 -5.22 10.65 9.50
C TYR A 142 -5.69 12.09 9.28
N ASP A 143 -5.33 12.69 8.17
CA ASP A 143 -5.59 14.10 7.87
C ASP A 143 -6.99 14.33 7.30
N VAL A 144 -7.41 13.49 6.35
CA VAL A 144 -8.67 13.61 5.62
C VAL A 144 -9.15 12.23 5.15
N GLY A 145 -10.45 12.08 4.92
CA GLY A 145 -11.02 10.88 4.30
C GLY A 145 -12.54 10.95 4.23
N ASP A 146 -13.08 10.33 3.18
CA ASP A 146 -14.48 9.98 3.03
C ASP A 146 -14.56 8.55 2.49
N PHE A 147 -14.51 7.62 3.42
CA PHE A 147 -14.44 6.19 3.08
C PHE A 147 -15.77 5.64 2.59
N GLY A 148 -16.88 6.26 3.01
CA GLY A 148 -18.22 5.93 2.52
C GLY A 148 -18.35 6.25 1.04
N LEU A 149 -17.96 7.45 0.63
CA LEU A 149 -17.98 7.85 -0.79
C LEU A 149 -17.12 6.92 -1.66
N VAL A 150 -15.93 6.53 -1.19
CA VAL A 150 -15.06 5.59 -1.91
C VAL A 150 -15.71 4.21 -2.04
N LEU A 151 -16.35 3.73 -0.98
CA LEU A 151 -17.04 2.44 -1.00
C LEU A 151 -18.24 2.45 -1.96
N ASP A 152 -19.03 3.53 -1.96
CA ASP A 152 -20.17 3.70 -2.87
C ASP A 152 -19.71 3.73 -4.33
N ARG A 153 -18.64 4.46 -4.62
CA ARG A 153 -18.06 4.49 -5.96
C ARG A 153 -17.55 3.11 -6.39
N LEU A 154 -16.88 2.40 -5.49
CA LEU A 154 -16.43 1.04 -5.75
C LEU A 154 -17.60 0.09 -6.04
N ALA A 155 -18.72 0.20 -5.32
CA ALA A 155 -19.92 -0.62 -5.55
C ALA A 155 -20.47 -0.41 -6.97
N GLN A 156 -20.52 0.84 -7.43
CA GLN A 156 -20.96 1.20 -8.79
C GLN A 156 -20.01 0.63 -9.85
N GLU A 157 -18.70 0.88 -9.75
CA GLU A 157 -17.70 0.41 -10.72
C GLU A 157 -17.59 -1.13 -10.77
N ALA A 158 -17.80 -1.80 -9.64
CA ALA A 158 -17.82 -3.26 -9.58
C ALA A 158 -19.15 -3.86 -10.04
N ALA A 159 -20.16 -3.04 -10.36
CA ALA A 159 -21.54 -3.46 -10.60
C ALA A 159 -22.00 -4.48 -9.53
N ARG A 160 -21.91 -4.06 -8.26
CA ARG A 160 -22.20 -4.93 -7.10
C ARG A 160 -23.59 -5.52 -7.18
N ASP A 161 -24.59 -4.73 -7.55
CA ASP A 161 -26.00 -5.13 -7.58
C ASP A 161 -26.27 -6.24 -8.60
N ASP A 162 -25.45 -6.33 -9.66
CA ASP A 162 -25.52 -7.37 -10.68
C ASP A 162 -24.76 -8.65 -10.31
N PHE A 163 -24.11 -8.68 -9.13
CA PHE A 163 -23.21 -9.78 -8.79
C PHE A 163 -23.92 -11.13 -8.72
N GLU A 164 -25.08 -11.21 -8.10
CA GLU A 164 -25.84 -12.47 -7.98
C GLU A 164 -26.34 -12.99 -9.33
N ALA A 165 -26.74 -12.11 -10.25
CA ALA A 165 -27.08 -12.51 -11.61
C ALA A 165 -25.86 -13.05 -12.36
N ARG A 166 -24.70 -12.38 -12.24
CA ARG A 166 -23.43 -12.86 -12.82
C ARG A 166 -22.97 -14.18 -12.22
N ARG A 167 -23.18 -14.37 -10.94
CA ARG A 167 -22.86 -15.61 -10.21
C ARG A 167 -23.73 -16.78 -10.71
N ALA A 168 -25.04 -16.55 -10.83
CA ALA A 168 -25.98 -17.54 -11.36
C ALA A 168 -25.62 -17.92 -12.81
N ALA A 169 -25.34 -16.94 -13.68
CA ALA A 169 -24.92 -17.19 -15.06
C ALA A 169 -23.59 -17.96 -15.15
N SER A 170 -22.68 -17.75 -14.21
CA SER A 170 -21.43 -18.53 -14.13
C SER A 170 -21.68 -19.98 -13.72
N ALA A 171 -22.57 -20.18 -12.73
CA ALA A 171 -22.95 -21.54 -12.26
C ALA A 171 -23.58 -22.39 -13.36
N GLN A 172 -24.40 -21.79 -14.25
CA GLN A 172 -24.97 -22.47 -15.42
C GLN A 172 -23.88 -22.99 -16.39
N LYS A 173 -22.68 -22.39 -16.34
CA LYS A 173 -21.53 -22.82 -17.16
C LYS A 173 -20.57 -23.72 -16.39
N GLY A 174 -20.94 -24.22 -15.20
CA GLY A 174 -20.09 -25.02 -14.33
C GLY A 174 -18.93 -24.24 -13.68
N LEU A 175 -19.01 -22.89 -13.64
CA LEU A 175 -18.00 -22.01 -13.08
C LEU A 175 -18.45 -21.45 -11.71
N LEU A 176 -17.48 -21.26 -10.80
CA LEU A 176 -17.70 -20.59 -9.53
C LEU A 176 -17.26 -19.13 -9.64
N ARG A 177 -18.13 -18.21 -9.20
CA ARG A 177 -17.82 -16.78 -9.12
C ARG A 177 -17.87 -16.32 -7.67
N GLY A 178 -16.78 -15.69 -7.22
CA GLY A 178 -16.67 -15.08 -5.89
C GLY A 178 -16.57 -13.57 -5.96
N LEU A 179 -16.98 -12.90 -4.90
CA LEU A 179 -16.78 -11.48 -4.64
C LEU A 179 -16.08 -11.34 -3.29
N GLY A 180 -14.99 -10.61 -3.25
CA GLY A 180 -14.31 -10.21 -2.02
C GLY A 180 -14.22 -8.70 -1.91
N LEU A 181 -14.27 -8.19 -0.69
CA LEU A 181 -14.09 -6.78 -0.37
C LEU A 181 -12.94 -6.63 0.62
N CYS A 182 -12.05 -5.69 0.34
CA CYS A 182 -11.01 -5.27 1.26
C CYS A 182 -10.95 -3.74 1.27
N CYS A 183 -11.12 -3.14 2.44
CA CYS A 183 -11.02 -1.71 2.65
C CYS A 183 -9.74 -1.41 3.42
N TYR A 184 -8.80 -0.66 2.84
CA TYR A 184 -7.51 -0.45 3.48
C TYR A 184 -6.97 0.96 3.29
N ILE A 185 -6.07 1.34 4.17
CA ILE A 185 -5.27 2.56 4.09
C ILE A 185 -3.79 2.19 4.06
N GLU A 186 -3.00 2.95 3.30
CA GLU A 186 -1.54 2.80 3.28
C GLU A 186 -0.89 3.89 4.14
N SER A 187 0.25 3.57 4.74
CA SER A 187 1.07 4.51 5.50
C SER A 187 2.41 4.72 4.81
N ILE A 188 2.65 5.95 4.36
CA ILE A 188 3.91 6.34 3.73
C ILE A 188 4.99 6.44 4.80
N LEU A 189 6.16 5.88 4.53
CA LEU A 189 7.32 5.82 5.42
C LEU A 189 8.60 6.23 4.68
N GLY A 190 9.69 6.37 5.43
CA GLY A 190 11.02 6.62 4.89
C GLY A 190 11.36 8.11 4.74
N ASN A 191 12.49 8.38 4.08
CA ASN A 191 12.98 9.74 3.85
C ASN A 191 12.06 10.50 2.89
N PRO A 192 11.56 11.69 3.25
CA PRO A 192 10.68 12.49 2.40
C PRO A 192 11.42 13.25 1.28
N THR A 193 12.74 13.15 1.19
CA THR A 193 13.54 13.85 0.18
C THR A 193 13.85 12.98 -1.03
N GLU A 194 13.83 13.59 -2.21
CA GLU A 194 14.22 12.95 -3.47
C GLU A 194 14.71 14.00 -4.47
N THR A 195 15.32 13.54 -5.55
CA THR A 195 15.85 14.40 -6.61
C THR A 195 15.21 14.06 -7.95
N SER A 196 15.08 15.10 -8.81
CA SER A 196 14.69 14.96 -10.20
C SER A 196 15.60 15.83 -11.07
N ARG A 197 15.93 15.34 -12.25
CA ARG A 197 16.67 16.10 -13.27
C ARG A 197 16.05 15.82 -14.64
N VAL A 198 15.96 16.86 -15.46
CA VAL A 198 15.49 16.78 -16.85
C VAL A 198 16.61 17.17 -17.80
N VAL A 199 16.72 16.48 -18.92
CA VAL A 199 17.58 16.81 -20.05
C VAL A 199 16.74 16.79 -21.32
N PHE A 200 16.70 17.91 -22.05
CA PHE A 200 16.07 17.98 -23.36
C PHE A 200 17.06 17.51 -24.42
N GLN A 201 16.64 16.59 -25.26
CA GLN A 201 17.42 16.02 -26.32
C GLN A 201 17.21 16.79 -27.63
N ALA A 202 18.18 16.68 -28.57
CA ALA A 202 18.13 17.39 -29.85
C ALA A 202 16.98 16.91 -30.77
N ASP A 203 16.47 15.70 -30.57
CA ASP A 203 15.34 15.12 -31.29
C ASP A 203 13.95 15.51 -30.73
N GLY A 204 13.94 16.34 -29.69
CA GLY A 204 12.74 16.79 -28.99
C GLY A 204 12.28 15.85 -27.88
N SER A 205 12.93 14.73 -27.64
CA SER A 205 12.66 13.88 -26.50
C SER A 205 13.20 14.48 -25.19
N VAL A 206 12.69 13.96 -24.06
CA VAL A 206 13.02 14.46 -22.73
C VAL A 206 13.39 13.29 -21.83
N ASP A 207 14.60 13.33 -21.27
CA ASP A 207 15.05 12.36 -20.29
C ASP A 207 14.79 12.87 -18.87
N LEU A 208 13.93 12.16 -18.14
CA LEU A 208 13.63 12.42 -16.72
C LEU A 208 14.44 11.44 -15.85
N TYR A 209 15.41 11.95 -15.13
CA TYR A 209 16.24 11.19 -14.20
C TYR A 209 15.62 11.21 -12.81
N VAL A 210 15.41 10.03 -12.22
CA VAL A 210 14.72 9.86 -10.94
C VAL A 210 15.53 9.01 -9.96
N GLY A 211 15.54 9.40 -8.69
CA GLY A 211 16.33 8.73 -7.65
C GLY A 211 15.66 7.47 -7.06
N THR A 212 14.42 7.17 -7.47
CA THR A 212 13.74 5.93 -7.12
C THR A 212 13.89 4.90 -8.25
N GLN A 213 13.77 3.61 -7.92
CA GLN A 213 13.92 2.54 -8.90
C GLN A 213 12.71 1.60 -8.89
N SER A 214 12.21 1.26 -10.07
CA SER A 214 11.12 0.30 -10.22
C SER A 214 11.58 -1.14 -9.98
N GLY A 215 10.81 -1.87 -9.19
CA GLY A 215 10.89 -3.33 -9.11
C GLY A 215 9.69 -3.99 -9.84
N GLY A 216 9.13 -3.30 -10.86
CA GLY A 216 7.96 -3.76 -11.63
C GLY A 216 6.64 -3.04 -11.30
N GLN A 217 6.67 -1.98 -10.47
CA GLN A 217 5.45 -1.24 -10.07
C GLN A 217 5.09 -0.08 -11.02
N GLY A 218 5.74 0.04 -12.18
CA GLY A 218 5.32 0.94 -13.25
C GLY A 218 5.77 2.39 -13.08
N HIS A 219 6.92 2.63 -12.47
CA HIS A 219 7.45 3.99 -12.28
C HIS A 219 7.63 4.73 -13.61
N GLU A 220 8.05 4.04 -14.66
CA GLU A 220 8.25 4.59 -16.00
C GLU A 220 6.96 5.24 -16.50
N THR A 221 5.83 4.56 -16.35
CA THR A 221 4.53 5.07 -16.78
C THR A 221 4.08 6.23 -15.90
N VAL A 222 4.12 6.05 -14.56
CA VAL A 222 3.58 7.05 -13.62
C VAL A 222 4.35 8.36 -13.68
N TYR A 223 5.68 8.32 -13.77
CA TYR A 223 6.48 9.54 -13.78
C TYR A 223 6.44 10.27 -15.12
N ALA A 224 6.39 9.52 -16.24
CA ALA A 224 6.19 10.12 -17.55
C ALA A 224 4.82 10.81 -17.64
N GLN A 225 3.75 10.15 -17.23
CA GLN A 225 2.41 10.75 -17.15
C GLN A 225 2.39 12.00 -16.27
N TYR A 226 2.99 11.93 -15.08
CA TYR A 226 3.02 13.07 -14.17
C TYR A 226 3.76 14.28 -14.77
N LEU A 227 4.93 14.06 -15.38
CA LEU A 227 5.65 15.16 -16.04
C LEU A 227 4.85 15.71 -17.23
N ALA A 228 4.24 14.85 -18.05
CA ALA A 228 3.36 15.25 -19.15
C ALA A 228 2.20 16.13 -18.67
N ASP A 229 1.51 15.71 -17.62
CA ASP A 229 0.38 16.44 -17.02
C ASP A 229 0.79 17.83 -16.51
N GLN A 230 2.01 17.96 -15.97
CA GLN A 230 2.51 19.23 -15.42
C GLN A 230 3.07 20.18 -16.48
N THR A 231 3.48 19.67 -17.64
CA THR A 231 4.20 20.46 -18.66
C THR A 231 3.50 20.59 -20.00
N GLY A 232 2.56 19.69 -20.29
CA GLY A 232 1.94 19.55 -21.61
C GLY A 232 2.83 18.85 -22.66
N LEU A 233 3.98 18.29 -22.26
CA LEU A 233 4.81 17.47 -23.15
C LEU A 233 4.09 16.17 -23.50
N PRO A 234 4.22 15.67 -24.74
CA PRO A 234 3.70 14.36 -25.09
C PRO A 234 4.36 13.25 -24.25
N VAL A 235 3.55 12.37 -23.66
CA VAL A 235 4.04 11.33 -22.75
C VAL A 235 5.02 10.37 -23.44
N GLU A 236 4.83 10.12 -24.73
CA GLU A 236 5.68 9.27 -25.58
C GLU A 236 7.06 9.86 -25.85
N GLN A 237 7.26 11.15 -25.59
CA GLN A 237 8.57 11.83 -25.71
C GLN A 237 9.35 11.82 -24.40
N ILE A 238 8.77 11.31 -23.31
CA ILE A 238 9.41 11.32 -21.99
C ILE A 238 10.03 9.96 -21.70
N ASN A 239 11.34 9.92 -21.56
CA ASN A 239 12.11 8.75 -21.17
C ASN A 239 12.43 8.83 -19.67
N VAL A 240 12.01 7.85 -18.88
CA VAL A 240 12.34 7.79 -17.46
C VAL A 240 13.62 6.99 -17.26
N ILE A 241 14.65 7.65 -16.76
CA ILE A 241 15.95 7.06 -16.44
C ILE A 241 16.03 6.79 -14.94
N GLN A 242 16.25 5.53 -14.57
CA GLN A 242 16.30 5.09 -13.18
C GLN A 242 17.28 3.92 -12.98
N GLY A 243 17.77 3.73 -11.75
CA GLY A 243 18.58 2.57 -11.38
C GLY A 243 20.01 2.52 -11.92
N ASP A 244 20.49 3.58 -12.55
CA ASP A 244 21.85 3.72 -13.06
C ASP A 244 22.64 4.71 -12.19
N SER A 245 23.55 4.20 -11.37
CA SER A 245 24.35 5.00 -10.45
C SER A 245 25.40 5.87 -11.13
N ASP A 246 25.75 5.60 -12.39
CA ASP A 246 26.66 6.44 -13.16
C ASP A 246 25.96 7.72 -13.64
N LEU A 247 24.65 7.64 -13.88
CA LEU A 247 23.82 8.74 -14.34
C LEU A 247 23.06 9.44 -13.20
N ILE A 248 22.77 8.71 -12.12
CA ILE A 248 21.97 9.14 -10.96
C ILE A 248 22.80 8.91 -9.69
N PRO A 249 23.70 9.85 -9.34
CA PRO A 249 24.64 9.66 -8.23
C PRO A 249 23.97 9.70 -6.85
N THR A 250 22.75 10.22 -6.76
CA THR A 250 21.98 10.32 -5.50
C THR A 250 20.53 9.93 -5.70
N GLY A 251 19.98 9.18 -4.74
CA GLY A 251 18.57 8.79 -4.72
C GLY A 251 18.26 7.94 -3.50
N GLY A 252 17.02 7.99 -3.05
CA GLY A 252 16.56 7.26 -1.88
C GLY A 252 16.11 5.83 -2.18
N GLY A 253 16.11 5.41 -3.43
CA GLY A 253 15.60 4.11 -3.85
C GLY A 253 14.10 3.94 -3.62
N THR A 254 13.62 2.71 -3.69
CA THR A 254 12.21 2.36 -3.52
C THR A 254 11.99 1.56 -2.24
N GLY A 255 11.21 2.11 -1.31
CA GLY A 255 10.84 1.50 -0.05
C GLY A 255 9.87 2.40 0.72
N GLY A 256 9.11 1.83 1.67
CA GLY A 256 8.20 2.58 2.55
C GLY A 256 7.01 3.24 1.85
N SER A 257 6.62 2.82 0.67
CA SER A 257 5.50 3.38 -0.12
C SER A 257 5.66 4.86 -0.49
N ARG A 258 6.91 5.37 -0.55
CA ARG A 258 7.24 6.79 -0.76
C ARG A 258 7.37 7.21 -2.22
N SER A 259 7.66 6.27 -3.12
CA SER A 259 8.14 6.57 -4.46
C SER A 259 7.24 7.53 -5.24
N ALA A 260 5.95 7.21 -5.39
CA ALA A 260 5.05 8.07 -6.16
C ALA A 260 4.93 9.47 -5.54
N THR A 261 4.74 9.57 -4.24
CA THR A 261 4.55 10.86 -3.55
C THR A 261 5.81 11.72 -3.59
N VAL A 262 6.93 11.15 -3.15
CA VAL A 262 8.17 11.91 -2.96
C VAL A 262 8.82 12.25 -4.31
N GLN A 263 8.86 11.29 -5.25
CA GLN A 263 9.42 11.53 -6.57
C GLN A 263 8.59 12.54 -7.37
N ASN A 264 7.25 12.44 -7.33
CA ASN A 264 6.41 13.42 -8.02
C ASN A 264 6.50 14.81 -7.37
N SER A 265 6.69 14.91 -6.05
CA SER A 265 6.99 16.20 -5.40
C SER A 265 8.31 16.82 -5.89
N ALA A 266 9.36 16.00 -6.03
CA ALA A 266 10.64 16.46 -6.60
C ALA A 266 10.48 16.89 -8.07
N THR A 267 9.71 16.14 -8.85
CA THR A 267 9.40 16.47 -10.25
C THR A 267 8.58 17.77 -10.36
N LEU A 268 7.61 18.00 -9.47
CA LEU A 268 6.87 19.28 -9.44
C LEU A 268 7.77 20.47 -9.12
N ALA A 269 8.67 20.32 -8.17
CA ALA A 269 9.68 21.36 -7.89
C ALA A 269 10.58 21.62 -9.10
N LEU A 270 11.00 20.58 -9.81
CA LEU A 270 11.75 20.69 -11.05
C LEU A 270 10.97 21.46 -12.13
N VAL A 271 9.69 21.16 -12.35
CA VAL A 271 8.82 21.87 -13.31
C VAL A 271 8.74 23.35 -13.00
N THR A 272 8.70 23.72 -11.71
CA THR A 272 8.72 25.12 -11.29
C THR A 272 10.00 25.81 -11.74
N VAL A 273 11.16 25.17 -11.55
CA VAL A 273 12.47 25.72 -12.00
C VAL A 273 12.55 25.81 -13.53
N MET A 274 12.07 24.78 -14.24
CA MET A 274 12.03 24.79 -15.72
C MET A 274 11.18 25.96 -16.25
N THR A 275 10.00 26.16 -15.70
CA THR A 275 9.09 27.24 -16.11
C THR A 275 9.70 28.62 -15.86
N GLN A 276 10.41 28.79 -14.75
CA GLN A 276 11.11 30.04 -14.46
C GLN A 276 12.28 30.27 -15.44
N ALA A 277 13.06 29.25 -15.72
CA ALA A 277 14.17 29.33 -16.68
C ALA A 277 13.67 29.69 -18.08
N TYR A 278 12.58 29.05 -18.53
CA TYR A 278 11.99 29.33 -19.86
C TYR A 278 11.47 30.77 -20.01
N LYS A 279 11.01 31.39 -18.95
CA LYS A 279 10.55 32.80 -18.97
C LYS A 279 11.68 33.83 -19.08
N LEU A 280 12.92 33.40 -18.92
CA LEU A 280 14.11 34.25 -19.04
C LEU A 280 14.73 34.26 -20.47
N PHE A 281 14.18 33.43 -21.35
CA PHE A 281 14.50 33.38 -22.79
C PHE A 281 13.35 33.97 -23.60
#